data_97093142962d773b4769cd6fe0135e73
#
_entry.id   97093142962d773b4769cd6fe0135e73
#
_cell.length_a   1.000
_cell.length_b   1.000
_cell.length_c   1.000
_cell.angle_alpha   90.00
_cell.angle_beta   90.00
_cell.angle_gamma   90.00
#
_symmetry.space_group_name_H-M   'P 1'
#
loop_
_entity.id
_entity.type
_entity.pdbx_description
1 polymer ?
#
loop_
_entity_poly.entity_id
_entity_poly.type
_entity_poly.pdbx_seq_one_letter_code
_entity_poly.pdbx_strand_id
1 'polypeptide(L)' 'MRITTTEIEDFHEIIIDAGLEPGDFELIEQYIHLPRPARESDAGRVLVKCQRTGRERYYSVLHWVVDFADDLRDGAFD' A
#
# COMPACT_ATOMS: atom_id res chain seq x y z
N MET A 1 -4.15 -3.68 13.59
CA MET A 1 -4.76 -2.58 12.82
C MET A 1 -4.98 -3.07 11.40
N ARG A 2 -6.12 -2.78 10.84
CA ARG A 2 -6.48 -3.26 9.49
C ARG A 2 -6.67 -2.10 8.54
N ILE A 3 -6.46 -2.37 7.26
CA ILE A 3 -6.78 -1.41 6.21
C ILE A 3 -8.30 -1.24 6.17
N THR A 4 -8.74 0.02 6.16
CA THR A 4 -10.18 0.33 6.14
C THR A 4 -10.70 0.36 4.71
N THR A 5 -12.03 0.25 4.56
CA THR A 5 -12.68 0.39 3.26
C THR A 5 -12.39 1.76 2.64
N THR A 6 -12.37 2.81 3.45
CA THR A 6 -12.04 4.16 2.99
C THR A 6 -10.65 4.23 2.41
N GLU A 7 -9.67 3.59 3.05
CA GLU A 7 -8.31 3.54 2.54
C GLU A 7 -8.22 2.79 1.21
N ILE A 8 -8.95 1.70 1.06
CA ILE A 8 -8.99 0.95 -0.20
C ILE A 8 -9.61 1.80 -1.31
N GLU A 9 -10.67 2.54 -1.01
CA GLU A 9 -11.30 3.43 -1.96
C GLU A 9 -10.33 4.54 -2.40
N ASP A 10 -9.62 5.14 -1.46
CA ASP A 10 -8.61 6.15 -1.75
C ASP A 10 -7.49 5.58 -2.61
N PHE A 11 -7.06 4.38 -2.32
CA PHE A 11 -6.04 3.67 -3.09
C PHE A 11 -6.47 3.50 -4.54
N HIS A 12 -7.71 3.05 -4.78
CA HIS A 12 -8.24 2.88 -6.13
C HIS A 12 -8.36 4.23 -6.85
N GLU A 13 -8.82 5.24 -6.15
CA GLU A 13 -9.00 6.58 -6.70
C GLU A 13 -7.67 7.20 -7.14
N ILE A 14 -6.64 7.03 -6.32
CA ILE A 14 -5.28 7.48 -6.64
C ILE A 14 -4.77 6.83 -7.92
N ILE A 15 -5.01 5.53 -8.09
CA ILE A 15 -4.61 4.79 -9.28
C ILE A 15 -5.36 5.30 -10.52
N ILE A 16 -6.65 5.50 -10.39
CA ILE A 16 -7.49 5.99 -11.49
C ILE A 16 -7.06 7.39 -11.90
N ASP A 17 -6.81 8.26 -10.93
CA ASP A 17 -6.37 9.63 -11.19
C ASP A 17 -5.01 9.68 -11.89
N ALA A 18 -4.18 8.68 -11.68
CA ALA A 18 -2.90 8.56 -12.38
C ALA A 18 -3.04 7.98 -13.79
N GLY A 19 -4.25 7.65 -14.23
CA GLY A 19 -4.51 7.08 -15.54
C GLY A 19 -4.19 5.58 -15.62
N LEU A 20 -4.15 4.90 -14.48
CA LEU A 20 -3.82 3.48 -14.41
C LEU A 20 -5.05 2.66 -14.01
N GLU A 21 -4.93 1.34 -14.10
CA GLU A 21 -6.01 0.41 -13.75
C GLU A 21 -5.81 -0.15 -12.34
N PRO A 22 -6.80 0.01 -11.44
CA PRO A 22 -6.70 -0.59 -10.10
C PRO A 22 -6.50 -2.12 -10.14
N GLY A 23 -7.03 -2.78 -11.15
CA GLY A 23 -6.87 -4.23 -11.31
C GLY A 23 -5.44 -4.69 -11.58
N ASP A 24 -4.55 -3.78 -11.98
CA ASP A 24 -3.13 -4.07 -12.18
C ASP A 24 -2.34 -4.01 -10.88
N PHE A 25 -2.96 -3.59 -9.78
CA PHE A 25 -2.30 -3.46 -8.49
C PHE A 25 -2.83 -4.49 -7.51
N GLU A 26 -1.92 -5.11 -6.81
CA GLU A 26 -2.24 -6.07 -5.75
C GLU A 26 -1.86 -5.47 -4.40
N LEU A 27 -2.77 -5.57 -3.45
CA LEU A 27 -2.60 -5.03 -2.11
C LEU A 27 -2.57 -6.18 -1.12
N ILE A 28 -1.46 -6.32 -0.41
CA ILE A 28 -1.27 -7.42 0.54
C ILE A 28 -0.96 -6.84 1.91
N GLU A 29 -1.78 -7.18 2.90
CA GLU A 29 -1.52 -6.82 4.29
C GLU A 29 -0.63 -7.87 4.92
N GLN A 30 0.44 -7.42 5.60
CA GLN A 30 1.33 -8.29 6.34
C GLN A 30 1.43 -7.82 7.77
N TYR A 31 1.10 -8.70 8.71
CA TYR A 31 1.17 -8.39 10.13
C TYR A 31 2.28 -9.23 10.76
N ILE A 32 3.09 -8.58 11.57
CA ILE A 32 4.22 -9.22 12.23
C ILE A 32 3.75 -9.72 13.60
N HIS A 33 3.89 -11.03 13.82
CA HIS A 33 3.66 -11.63 15.12
C HIS A 33 4.91 -11.49 15.96
N LEU A 34 4.85 -10.68 17.00
CA LEU A 34 5.96 -10.52 17.94
C LEU A 34 5.63 -11.18 19.28
N PRO A 35 6.64 -11.76 19.93
CA PRO A 35 6.42 -12.46 21.22
C PRO A 35 6.12 -11.53 22.39
N ARG A 36 6.16 -10.24 22.18
CA ARG A 36 5.88 -9.20 23.19
C ARG A 36 5.18 -8.01 22.54
N PRO A 37 4.59 -7.12 23.35
CA PRO A 37 3.91 -5.96 22.77
C PRO A 37 4.84 -5.19 21.83
N ALA A 38 4.36 -4.96 20.62
CA ALA A 38 5.08 -4.20 19.61
C ALA A 38 4.66 -2.74 19.69
N ARG A 39 5.53 -1.87 19.21
CA ARG A 39 5.16 -0.48 18.98
C ARG A 39 4.14 -0.44 17.85
N GLU A 40 3.34 0.61 17.84
CA GLU A 40 2.34 0.80 16.82
C GLU A 40 2.93 0.75 15.40
N SER A 41 4.12 1.34 15.24
CA SER A 41 4.85 1.34 13.97
C SER A 41 5.31 -0.06 13.55
N ASP A 42 5.33 -1.01 14.48
CA ASP A 42 5.73 -2.38 14.20
C ASP A 42 4.54 -3.31 13.97
N ALA A 43 3.31 -2.77 14.03
CA ALA A 43 2.08 -3.57 13.98
C ALA A 43 1.83 -4.25 12.63
N GLY A 44 2.46 -3.78 11.56
CA GLY A 44 2.30 -4.39 10.26
C GLY A 44 2.77 -3.50 9.14
N ARG A 45 2.77 -4.07 7.95
CA ARG A 45 3.13 -3.35 6.73
C ARG A 45 2.21 -3.77 5.59
N VAL A 46 2.19 -2.94 4.56
CA VAL A 46 1.40 -3.18 3.36
C VAL A 46 2.35 -3.33 2.19
N LEU A 47 2.16 -4.39 1.41
CA LEU A 47 2.87 -4.57 0.15
C LEU A 47 1.94 -4.17 -0.98
N VAL A 48 2.38 -3.27 -1.84
CA VAL A 48 1.68 -2.91 -3.06
C VAL A 48 2.52 -3.37 -4.24
N LYS A 49 1.93 -4.17 -5.10
CA LYS A 49 2.60 -4.72 -6.27
C LYS A 49 1.86 -4.31 -7.53
N CYS A 50 2.59 -3.76 -8.49
CA CYS A 50 2.07 -3.48 -9.82
C CYS A 50 2.34 -4.69 -10.70
N GLN A 51 1.30 -5.45 -11.04
CA GLN A 51 1.43 -6.67 -11.84
C GLN A 51 1.91 -6.39 -13.26
N ARG A 52 1.57 -5.23 -13.79
CA ARG A 52 1.94 -4.83 -15.13
C ARG A 52 3.46 -4.66 -15.30
N THR A 53 4.12 -4.08 -14.31
CA THR A 53 5.57 -3.82 -14.36
C THR A 53 6.38 -4.76 -13.49
N GLY A 54 5.73 -5.48 -12.58
CA GLY A 54 6.38 -6.35 -11.61
C GLY A 54 7.02 -5.61 -10.44
N ARG A 55 6.85 -4.32 -10.36
CA ARG A 55 7.42 -3.52 -9.27
C ARG A 55 6.58 -3.62 -8.03
N GLU A 56 7.23 -3.63 -6.87
CA GLU A 56 6.54 -3.73 -5.59
C GLU A 56 7.22 -2.85 -4.54
N ARG A 57 6.43 -2.39 -3.58
CA ARG A 57 6.89 -1.54 -2.50
C ARG A 57 6.20 -1.91 -1.19
N TYR A 58 6.95 -1.79 -0.08
CA TYR A 58 6.40 -1.97 1.25
C TYR A 58 6.17 -0.62 1.91
N TYR A 59 5.08 -0.52 2.63
CA TYR A 59 4.70 0.70 3.36
C TYR A 59 4.29 0.36 4.77
N SER A 60 4.43 1.33 5.67
CA SER A 60 3.85 1.21 7.00
C SER A 60 2.32 1.25 6.89
N VAL A 61 1.63 0.35 7.60
CA VAL A 61 0.17 0.31 7.60
C VAL A 61 -0.44 1.64 8.10
N LEU A 62 0.33 2.44 8.85
CA LEU A 62 -0.15 3.71 9.40
C LEU A 62 -0.21 4.84 8.35
N HIS A 63 0.64 4.78 7.31
CA HIS A 63 0.79 5.86 6.34
C HIS A 63 0.82 5.38 4.89
N TRP A 64 0.39 4.16 4.64
CA TRP A 64 0.60 3.54 3.34
C TRP A 64 -0.07 4.29 2.18
N VAL A 65 -1.24 4.88 2.40
CA VAL A 65 -1.98 5.56 1.33
C VAL A 65 -1.21 6.78 0.84
N VAL A 66 -0.71 7.61 1.76
CA VAL A 66 0.04 8.82 1.43
C VAL A 66 1.35 8.48 0.75
N ASP A 67 2.07 7.51 1.32
CA ASP A 67 3.36 7.08 0.78
C ASP A 67 3.20 6.45 -0.60
N PHE A 68 2.15 5.65 -0.79
CA PHE A 68 1.84 5.07 -2.09
C PHE A 68 1.55 6.16 -3.13
N ALA A 69 0.75 7.17 -2.77
CA ALA A 69 0.41 8.26 -3.67
C ALA A 69 1.67 9.02 -4.13
N ASP A 70 2.59 9.28 -3.21
CA ASP A 70 3.85 9.95 -3.51
C ASP A 70 4.72 9.10 -4.45
N ASP A 71 4.85 7.81 -4.17
CA ASP A 71 5.64 6.90 -5.00
C ASP A 71 5.05 6.75 -6.39
N LEU A 72 3.73 6.66 -6.49
CA LEU A 72 3.07 6.53 -7.78
C LEU A 72 3.31 7.78 -8.64
N ARG A 73 3.24 8.95 -8.03
CA ARG A 73 3.53 10.23 -8.68
C ARG A 73 4.98 10.31 -9.15
N ASP A 74 5.89 9.76 -8.37
CA ASP A 74 7.33 9.78 -8.67
C ASP A 74 7.75 8.71 -9.67
N GLY A 75 6.82 7.86 -10.12
CA GLY A 75 7.11 6.82 -11.10
C GLY A 75 7.70 5.55 -10.52
N ALA A 76 7.54 5.30 -9.22
CA ALA A 76 8.12 4.13 -8.57
C ALA A 76 7.57 2.80 -9.09
N PHE A 77 6.39 2.83 -9.71
CA PHE A 77 5.74 1.64 -10.26
C PHE A 77 5.76 1.57 -11.79
N ASP A 78 6.45 2.48 -12.42
CA ASP A 78 6.57 2.50 -13.89
C ASP A 78 7.53 1.47 -14.45
#